data_7456167497181e8efd36130675ee85fe
#
_entry.id   7456167497181e8efd36130675ee85fe
#
_cell.length_a   1.000
_cell.length_b   1.000
_cell.length_c   1.000
_cell.angle_alpha   90.00
_cell.angle_beta   90.00
_cell.angle_gamma   90.00
#
_symmetry.space_group_name_H-M   'P 1'
#
loop_
_entity.id
_entity.type
_entity.pdbx_description
1 polymer ?
#
loop_
_entity_poly.entity_id
_entity_poly.type
_entity_poly.pdbx_seq_one_letter_code
_entity_poly.pdbx_strand_id
1 'polypeptide(L)'
;GDERYLQTTVDALSEYFGYDAADLKQVITRNPESSYIRYDKQIPYEQKIEFENKKSEINTANYKAGKDGRVKGVWFEPEYKRVYPYNNLACNLIGFASSDGTTGSGGMEQYYNDSLIGTNGREYGYLNDDSNIETVVKEAENGNTIMSTIDVNIQKMVEKRIEQWKTEVGSKQIGVVVMDPSNGEILSMATDKTYDLNNPRDLSSMYTQEEQDAMSDEEKANAWNQMWRNFCVSDTFEPGSPSKVLTVSAALEE
;
A
#
# COMPACT_ATOMS: atom_id res chain seq x y z
N GLY A 1 -31.09 10.95 -9.29
CA GLY A 1 -30.74 12.09 -8.44
C GLY A 1 -31.51 13.35 -8.85
N ASP A 2 -31.59 14.32 -7.94
CA ASP A 2 -32.31 15.57 -8.20
C ASP A 2 -31.48 16.47 -9.12
N GLU A 3 -31.96 16.72 -10.34
CA GLU A 3 -31.29 17.53 -11.37
C GLU A 3 -30.90 18.93 -10.89
N ARG A 4 -31.63 19.47 -9.91
CA ARG A 4 -31.35 20.81 -9.33
C ARG A 4 -29.97 20.90 -8.69
N TYR A 5 -29.44 19.78 -8.19
CA TYR A 5 -28.13 19.72 -7.52
C TYR A 5 -27.01 19.21 -8.43
N LEU A 6 -27.34 18.53 -9.52
CA LEU A 6 -26.39 17.85 -10.39
C LEU A 6 -25.33 18.83 -10.94
N GLN A 7 -25.79 19.91 -11.57
CA GLN A 7 -24.87 20.85 -12.20
C GLN A 7 -23.93 21.50 -11.17
N THR A 8 -24.46 22.01 -10.06
CA THR A 8 -23.65 22.64 -9.01
C THR A 8 -22.65 21.66 -8.39
N THR A 9 -23.04 20.40 -8.24
CA THR A 9 -22.13 19.36 -7.70
C THR A 9 -21.03 19.02 -8.67
N VAL A 10 -21.37 18.83 -9.94
CA VAL A 10 -20.37 18.56 -11.00
C VAL A 10 -19.40 19.71 -11.15
N ASP A 11 -19.89 20.95 -11.16
CA ASP A 11 -19.04 22.13 -11.29
C ASP A 11 -18.05 22.25 -10.11
N ALA A 12 -18.54 22.02 -8.88
CA ALA A 12 -17.70 22.05 -7.69
C ALA A 12 -16.62 20.96 -7.68
N LEU A 13 -16.96 19.75 -8.11
CA LEU A 13 -16.01 18.62 -8.21
C LEU A 13 -14.98 18.87 -9.32
N SER A 14 -15.42 19.38 -10.46
CA SER A 14 -14.52 19.70 -11.58
C SER A 14 -13.58 20.85 -11.24
N GLU A 15 -14.08 21.91 -10.62
CA GLU A 15 -13.28 23.08 -10.24
C GLU A 15 -12.23 22.71 -9.20
N TYR A 16 -12.58 21.90 -8.21
CA TYR A 16 -11.70 21.62 -7.07
C TYR A 16 -10.72 20.46 -7.34
N PHE A 17 -11.22 19.33 -7.88
CA PHE A 17 -10.41 18.12 -8.11
C PHE A 17 -9.87 18.02 -9.55
N GLY A 18 -10.31 18.89 -10.46
CA GLY A 18 -9.94 18.82 -11.87
C GLY A 18 -10.60 17.69 -12.65
N TYR A 19 -11.67 17.11 -12.13
CA TYR A 19 -12.39 16.03 -12.82
C TYR A 19 -13.11 16.53 -14.06
N ASP A 20 -13.17 15.68 -15.09
CA ASP A 20 -13.92 15.99 -16.29
C ASP A 20 -15.44 16.03 -16.04
N ALA A 21 -16.06 17.18 -16.30
CA ALA A 21 -17.48 17.38 -16.04
C ALA A 21 -18.39 16.49 -16.90
N ALA A 22 -17.95 16.14 -18.11
CA ALA A 22 -18.72 15.26 -19.00
C ALA A 22 -18.65 13.82 -18.50
N ASP A 23 -17.48 13.37 -18.04
CA ASP A 23 -17.31 12.05 -17.44
C ASP A 23 -18.12 11.88 -16.16
N LEU A 24 -18.04 12.84 -15.23
CA LEU A 24 -18.86 12.85 -14.02
C LEU A 24 -20.36 12.70 -14.32
N LYS A 25 -20.88 13.49 -15.28
CA LYS A 25 -22.28 13.40 -15.70
C LYS A 25 -22.60 12.04 -16.32
N GLN A 26 -21.70 11.51 -17.14
CA GLN A 26 -21.88 10.21 -17.77
C GLN A 26 -21.94 9.08 -16.75
N VAL A 27 -21.04 9.07 -15.77
CA VAL A 27 -21.01 8.06 -14.68
C VAL A 27 -22.31 8.09 -13.89
N ILE A 28 -22.80 9.28 -13.54
CA ILE A 28 -24.08 9.43 -12.81
C ILE A 28 -25.26 8.95 -13.67
N THR A 29 -25.28 9.32 -14.96
CA THR A 29 -26.40 8.98 -15.88
C THR A 29 -26.44 7.49 -16.20
N ARG A 30 -25.28 6.82 -16.29
CA ARG A 30 -25.22 5.38 -16.55
C ARG A 30 -25.72 4.53 -15.39
N ASN A 31 -25.77 5.10 -14.18
CA ASN A 31 -26.15 4.39 -12.95
C ASN A 31 -27.31 5.08 -12.21
N PRO A 32 -28.47 5.29 -12.85
CA PRO A 32 -29.55 6.11 -12.29
C PRO A 32 -30.15 5.52 -11.01
N GLU A 33 -30.15 4.21 -10.88
CA GLU A 33 -30.70 3.49 -9.73
C GLU A 33 -29.66 3.27 -8.62
N SER A 34 -28.39 3.62 -8.87
CA SER A 34 -27.35 3.44 -7.84
C SER A 34 -27.37 4.58 -6.84
N SER A 35 -27.49 4.24 -5.58
CA SER A 35 -27.32 5.18 -4.47
C SER A 35 -25.85 5.42 -4.11
N TYR A 36 -24.93 4.64 -4.68
CA TYR A 36 -23.52 4.67 -4.37
C TYR A 36 -22.67 4.50 -5.66
N ILE A 37 -21.80 5.46 -5.92
CA ILE A 37 -20.79 5.38 -7.00
C ILE A 37 -19.48 5.82 -6.41
N ARG A 38 -18.49 4.93 -6.42
CA ARG A 38 -17.13 5.25 -6.04
C ARG A 38 -16.39 5.82 -7.26
N TYR A 39 -16.11 7.12 -7.24
CA TYR A 39 -15.51 7.82 -8.36
C TYR A 39 -13.99 7.86 -8.27
N ASP A 40 -13.44 8.20 -7.08
CA ASP A 40 -12.00 8.32 -6.87
C ASP A 40 -11.56 7.61 -5.59
N LYS A 41 -10.24 7.43 -5.43
CA LYS A 41 -9.61 6.71 -4.32
C LYS A 41 -8.43 7.50 -3.79
N GLN A 42 -8.12 7.28 -2.51
CA GLN A 42 -6.91 7.79 -1.86
C GLN A 42 -6.76 9.33 -1.92
N ILE A 43 -7.88 10.05 -1.88
CA ILE A 43 -7.89 11.51 -1.75
C ILE A 43 -7.23 11.87 -0.41
N PRO A 44 -6.20 12.74 -0.39
CA PRO A 44 -5.58 13.19 0.85
C PRO A 44 -6.58 13.83 1.81
N TYR A 45 -6.39 13.58 3.12
CA TYR A 45 -7.30 14.07 4.14
C TYR A 45 -7.45 15.61 4.14
N GLU A 46 -6.36 16.31 3.85
CA GLU A 46 -6.34 17.77 3.74
C GLU A 46 -7.26 18.24 2.60
N GLN A 47 -7.17 17.61 1.43
CA GLN A 47 -8.04 17.94 0.29
C GLN A 47 -9.52 17.67 0.59
N LYS A 48 -9.82 16.60 1.33
CA LYS A 48 -11.19 16.36 1.82
C LYS A 48 -11.70 17.55 2.64
N ILE A 49 -10.92 18.00 3.64
CA ILE A 49 -11.32 19.10 4.53
C ILE A 49 -11.51 20.40 3.75
N GLU A 50 -10.59 20.71 2.83
CA GLU A 50 -10.69 21.90 1.98
C GLU A 50 -11.94 21.85 1.09
N PHE A 51 -12.23 20.71 0.48
CA PHE A 51 -13.43 20.55 -0.31
C PHE A 51 -14.71 20.69 0.52
N GLU A 52 -14.76 20.13 1.74
CA GLU A 52 -15.93 20.24 2.61
C GLU A 52 -16.17 21.71 3.03
N ASN A 53 -15.10 22.49 3.27
CA ASN A 53 -15.20 23.92 3.50
C ASN A 53 -15.75 24.64 2.27
N LYS A 54 -15.19 24.37 1.08
CA LYS A 54 -15.68 24.94 -0.19
C LYS A 54 -17.14 24.60 -0.47
N LYS A 55 -17.52 23.35 -0.25
CA LYS A 55 -18.92 22.88 -0.34
C LYS A 55 -19.85 23.67 0.59
N SER A 56 -19.41 23.92 1.82
CA SER A 56 -20.16 24.71 2.79
C SER A 56 -20.31 26.18 2.35
N GLU A 57 -19.25 26.78 1.81
CA GLU A 57 -19.26 28.14 1.26
C GLU A 57 -20.24 28.28 0.09
N ILE A 58 -20.15 27.38 -0.90
CA ILE A 58 -21.04 27.37 -2.08
C ILE A 58 -22.51 27.22 -1.62
N ASN A 59 -22.78 26.27 -0.72
CA ASN A 59 -24.13 26.01 -0.24
C ASN A 59 -24.71 27.20 0.54
N THR A 60 -23.87 27.86 1.35
CA THR A 60 -24.28 29.07 2.10
C THR A 60 -24.52 30.26 1.18
N ALA A 61 -23.65 30.46 0.18
CA ALA A 61 -23.81 31.55 -0.79
C ALA A 61 -25.08 31.38 -1.64
N ASN A 62 -25.33 30.18 -2.12
CA ASN A 62 -26.54 29.88 -2.91
C ASN A 62 -27.80 30.01 -2.07
N TYR A 63 -27.79 29.57 -0.82
CA TYR A 63 -28.92 29.76 0.09
C TYR A 63 -29.24 31.24 0.30
N LYS A 64 -28.23 32.06 0.59
CA LYS A 64 -28.40 33.53 0.77
C LYS A 64 -28.89 34.22 -0.51
N ALA A 65 -28.52 33.72 -1.68
CA ALA A 65 -28.93 34.23 -2.98
C ALA A 65 -30.29 33.70 -3.46
N GLY A 66 -30.98 32.88 -2.66
CA GLY A 66 -32.25 32.24 -3.03
C GLY A 66 -32.14 31.25 -4.20
N LYS A 67 -30.95 30.70 -4.45
CA LYS A 67 -30.69 29.70 -5.50
C LYS A 67 -30.88 28.30 -4.93
N ASP A 68 -31.52 27.42 -5.71
CA ASP A 68 -31.74 26.02 -5.30
C ASP A 68 -30.50 25.14 -5.46
N GLY A 69 -29.55 25.51 -6.30
CA GLY A 69 -28.33 24.74 -6.55
C GLY A 69 -27.47 24.60 -5.31
N ARG A 70 -27.24 23.36 -4.90
CA ARG A 70 -26.36 23.00 -3.76
C ARG A 70 -25.45 21.85 -4.17
N VAL A 71 -24.27 21.80 -3.58
CA VAL A 71 -23.39 20.62 -3.66
C VAL A 71 -23.96 19.54 -2.75
N LYS A 72 -24.53 18.47 -3.31
CA LYS A 72 -25.11 17.34 -2.60
C LYS A 72 -24.70 16.00 -3.20
N GLY A 73 -24.87 14.92 -2.45
CA GLY A 73 -24.60 13.57 -2.90
C GLY A 73 -23.09 13.24 -3.01
N VAL A 74 -22.24 14.04 -2.39
CA VAL A 74 -20.80 13.77 -2.28
C VAL A 74 -20.45 13.54 -0.83
N TRP A 75 -19.81 12.43 -0.56
CA TRP A 75 -19.27 12.07 0.75
C TRP A 75 -17.93 11.37 0.58
N PHE A 76 -17.18 11.25 1.67
CA PHE A 76 -15.88 10.61 1.71
C PHE A 76 -15.90 9.48 2.72
N GLU A 77 -15.33 8.35 2.32
CA GLU A 77 -15.13 7.21 3.19
C GLU A 77 -13.65 7.12 3.59
N PRO A 78 -13.33 6.89 4.87
CA PRO A 78 -11.95 6.74 5.28
C PRO A 78 -11.36 5.44 4.72
N GLU A 79 -10.19 5.56 4.13
CA GLU A 79 -9.36 4.44 3.71
C GLU A 79 -8.03 4.50 4.44
N TYR A 80 -7.48 3.34 4.76
CA TYR A 80 -6.16 3.25 5.36
C TYR A 80 -5.15 2.80 4.33
N LYS A 81 -4.01 3.46 4.32
CA LYS A 81 -2.87 3.11 3.46
C LYS A 81 -1.70 2.69 4.32
N ARG A 82 -1.07 1.58 3.96
CA ARG A 82 0.20 1.19 4.57
C ARG A 82 1.29 2.16 4.13
N VAL A 83 2.06 2.67 5.07
CA VAL A 83 3.17 3.60 4.82
C VAL A 83 4.44 2.99 5.40
N TYR A 84 5.50 3.01 4.62
CA TYR A 84 6.83 2.51 4.98
C TYR A 84 7.79 3.69 5.12
N PRO A 85 8.04 4.19 6.34
CA PRO A 85 8.78 5.44 6.57
C PRO A 85 10.24 5.41 6.10
N TYR A 86 10.81 4.21 5.95
CA TYR A 86 12.19 4.01 5.50
C TYR A 86 12.30 3.55 4.05
N ASN A 87 11.24 3.66 3.30
CA ASN A 87 11.12 3.34 1.86
C ASN A 87 11.65 1.94 1.50
N ASN A 88 12.93 1.79 1.26
CA ASN A 88 13.55 0.56 0.77
C ASN A 88 14.25 -0.28 1.85
N LEU A 89 14.35 0.21 3.11
CA LEU A 89 15.06 -0.49 4.16
C LEU A 89 14.43 -1.86 4.44
N ALA A 90 15.23 -2.91 4.40
CA ALA A 90 14.83 -4.30 4.61
C ALA A 90 13.66 -4.74 3.71
N CYS A 91 13.51 -4.17 2.50
CA CYS A 91 12.34 -4.34 1.66
C CYS A 91 12.01 -5.81 1.35
N ASN A 92 13.01 -6.64 1.05
CA ASN A 92 12.80 -8.06 0.77
C ASN A 92 12.42 -8.89 2.00
N LEU A 93 12.73 -8.40 3.20
CA LEU A 93 12.33 -9.02 4.47
C LEU A 93 10.93 -8.57 4.90
N ILE A 94 10.64 -7.27 4.78
CA ILE A 94 9.36 -6.70 5.20
C ILE A 94 8.26 -7.12 4.24
N GLY A 95 8.47 -7.01 2.94
CA GLY A 95 7.41 -7.11 1.94
C GLY A 95 6.52 -5.87 1.93
N PHE A 96 5.40 -5.93 1.24
CA PHE A 96 4.48 -4.79 1.11
C PHE A 96 3.02 -5.23 1.16
N ALA A 97 2.14 -4.31 1.52
CA ALA A 97 0.71 -4.53 1.46
C ALA A 97 0.11 -4.05 0.13
N SER A 98 -0.99 -4.65 -0.27
CA SER A 98 -1.81 -4.15 -1.37
C SER A 98 -2.27 -2.70 -1.14
N SER A 99 -2.66 -2.01 -2.19
CA SER A 99 -3.06 -0.59 -2.12
C SER A 99 -4.26 -0.33 -1.19
N ASP A 100 -5.09 -1.34 -0.98
CA ASP A 100 -6.23 -1.33 -0.06
C ASP A 100 -5.87 -1.84 1.36
N GLY A 101 -4.62 -2.23 1.59
CA GLY A 101 -4.12 -2.72 2.87
C GLY A 101 -4.66 -4.08 3.29
N THR A 102 -5.34 -4.81 2.40
CA THR A 102 -6.01 -6.08 2.77
C THR A 102 -5.17 -7.32 2.56
N THR A 103 -4.09 -7.23 1.80
CA THR A 103 -3.26 -8.39 1.45
C THR A 103 -1.79 -8.02 1.49
N GLY A 104 -1.02 -8.75 2.26
CA GLY A 104 0.43 -8.68 2.29
C GLY A 104 1.07 -9.48 1.15
N SER A 105 2.13 -8.95 0.57
CA SER A 105 2.91 -9.58 -0.51
C SER A 105 4.39 -9.64 -0.13
N GLY A 106 4.93 -10.83 -0.10
CA GLY A 106 6.31 -11.08 0.30
C GLY A 106 6.58 -10.86 1.79
N GLY A 107 7.70 -11.38 2.28
CA GLY A 107 8.25 -11.12 3.58
C GLY A 107 7.30 -11.24 4.77
N MET A 108 7.50 -10.35 5.73
CA MET A 108 6.69 -10.30 6.97
C MET A 108 5.26 -9.88 6.73
N GLU A 109 4.99 -8.98 5.77
CA GLU A 109 3.63 -8.55 5.42
C GLU A 109 2.78 -9.72 4.94
N GLN A 110 3.34 -10.62 4.15
CA GLN A 110 2.63 -11.82 3.70
C GLN A 110 2.50 -12.85 4.82
N TYR A 111 3.58 -13.13 5.53
CA TYR A 111 3.60 -14.18 6.55
C TYR A 111 2.67 -13.87 7.73
N TYR A 112 2.64 -12.61 8.16
CA TYR A 112 1.82 -12.15 9.28
C TYR A 112 0.54 -11.43 8.84
N ASN A 113 0.11 -11.61 7.59
CA ASN A 113 -1.07 -10.90 7.06
C ASN A 113 -2.29 -11.02 7.98
N ASP A 114 -2.62 -12.22 8.42
CA ASP A 114 -3.80 -12.47 9.27
C ASP A 114 -3.70 -11.79 10.66
N SER A 115 -2.48 -11.53 11.12
CA SER A 115 -2.24 -10.81 12.37
C SER A 115 -2.22 -9.29 12.17
N LEU A 116 -1.72 -8.82 11.04
CA LEU A 116 -1.57 -7.40 10.72
C LEU A 116 -2.87 -6.77 10.23
N ILE A 117 -3.71 -7.57 9.54
CA ILE A 117 -4.97 -7.10 9.02
C ILE A 117 -6.00 -7.05 10.14
N GLY A 118 -6.69 -5.92 10.27
CA GLY A 118 -7.81 -5.80 11.18
C GLY A 118 -9.12 -6.27 10.56
N THR A 119 -10.20 -6.05 11.24
CA THR A 119 -11.54 -6.28 10.73
C THR A 119 -12.21 -4.95 10.43
N ASN A 120 -12.62 -4.76 9.19
CA ASN A 120 -13.32 -3.53 8.80
C ASN A 120 -14.64 -3.40 9.55
N GLY A 121 -14.91 -2.20 10.07
CA GLY A 121 -16.21 -1.84 10.61
C GLY A 121 -17.28 -1.81 9.52
N ARG A 122 -18.52 -1.83 9.95
CA ARG A 122 -19.68 -1.70 9.05
C ARG A 122 -20.70 -0.78 9.67
N GLU A 123 -21.24 0.12 8.88
CA GLU A 123 -22.39 0.92 9.23
C GLU A 123 -23.50 0.62 8.22
N TYR A 124 -24.67 0.24 8.72
CA TYR A 124 -25.83 0.00 7.86
C TYR A 124 -27.10 0.47 8.57
N GLY A 125 -28.00 1.03 7.78
CA GLY A 125 -29.32 1.43 8.24
C GLY A 125 -30.36 0.37 7.86
N TYR A 126 -31.32 0.13 8.76
CA TYR A 126 -32.50 -0.65 8.47
C TYR A 126 -33.75 0.10 8.95
N LEU A 127 -34.89 -0.20 8.36
CA LEU A 127 -36.18 0.29 8.85
C LEU A 127 -36.63 -0.61 9.98
N ASN A 128 -36.92 -0.02 11.15
CA ASN A 128 -37.54 -0.73 12.24
C ASN A 128 -39.06 -0.90 12.00
N ASP A 129 -39.76 -1.61 12.91
CA ASP A 129 -41.17 -1.89 12.80
C ASP A 129 -42.06 -0.61 12.75
N ASP A 130 -41.54 0.51 13.25
CA ASP A 130 -42.18 1.82 13.20
C ASP A 130 -41.82 2.65 11.96
N SER A 131 -41.11 2.04 10.97
CA SER A 131 -40.63 2.67 9.75
C SER A 131 -39.61 3.81 9.98
N ASN A 132 -38.95 3.83 11.14
CA ASN A 132 -37.81 4.72 11.38
C ASN A 132 -36.51 4.05 10.93
N ILE A 133 -35.57 4.86 10.44
CA ILE A 133 -34.21 4.37 10.08
C ILE A 133 -33.44 4.22 11.38
N GLU A 134 -33.08 2.99 11.71
CA GLU A 134 -32.09 2.69 12.74
C GLU A 134 -30.73 2.38 12.10
N THR A 135 -29.67 2.92 12.68
CA THR A 135 -28.30 2.69 12.22
C THR A 135 -27.61 1.74 13.18
N VAL A 136 -27.06 0.66 12.63
CA VAL A 136 -26.18 -0.26 13.35
C VAL A 136 -24.76 0.03 12.94
N VAL A 137 -23.92 0.31 13.92
CA VAL A 137 -22.47 0.49 13.74
C VAL A 137 -21.77 -0.73 14.34
N LYS A 138 -21.04 -1.46 13.50
CA LYS A 138 -20.06 -2.43 13.94
C LYS A 138 -18.71 -1.75 13.85
N GLU A 139 -18.05 -1.53 14.98
CA GLU A 139 -16.75 -0.87 15.02
C GLU A 139 -15.67 -1.68 14.30
N ALA A 140 -14.67 -0.99 13.76
CA ALA A 140 -13.49 -1.62 13.18
C ALA A 140 -12.57 -2.14 14.30
N GLU A 141 -11.97 -3.30 14.09
CA GLU A 141 -10.96 -3.87 14.97
C GLU A 141 -9.59 -3.73 14.31
N ASN A 142 -8.64 -3.08 15.01
CA ASN A 142 -7.29 -2.92 14.50
C ASN A 142 -6.53 -4.25 14.49
N GLY A 143 -5.67 -4.43 13.50
CA GLY A 143 -4.72 -5.53 13.48
C GLY A 143 -3.65 -5.41 14.58
N ASN A 144 -2.89 -6.48 14.77
CA ASN A 144 -1.82 -6.54 15.76
C ASN A 144 -0.55 -5.82 15.26
N THR A 145 0.30 -5.44 16.20
CA THR A 145 1.64 -4.93 15.92
C THR A 145 2.64 -6.10 15.93
N ILE A 146 3.50 -6.15 14.91
CA ILE A 146 4.62 -7.10 14.85
C ILE A 146 5.90 -6.38 15.22
N MET A 147 6.62 -6.93 16.19
CA MET A 147 7.96 -6.49 16.58
C MET A 147 8.98 -7.49 16.04
N SER A 148 9.93 -7.02 15.23
CA SER A 148 11.03 -7.84 14.71
C SER A 148 12.31 -7.63 15.50
N THR A 149 13.25 -8.54 15.36
CA THR A 149 14.59 -8.45 15.94
C THR A 149 15.57 -7.63 15.09
N ILE A 150 15.11 -7.12 13.95
CA ILE A 150 15.94 -6.32 13.04
C ILE A 150 16.35 -5.00 13.71
N ASP A 151 17.67 -4.80 13.83
CA ASP A 151 18.23 -3.52 14.24
C ASP A 151 18.37 -2.59 13.03
N VAL A 152 17.67 -1.46 13.09
CA VAL A 152 17.62 -0.48 11.99
C VAL A 152 19.01 0.07 11.63
N ASN A 153 19.90 0.23 12.62
CA ASN A 153 21.24 0.77 12.39
C ASN A 153 22.14 -0.27 11.72
N ILE A 154 22.08 -1.52 12.20
CA ILE A 154 22.81 -2.63 11.60
C ILE A 154 22.32 -2.86 10.17
N GLN A 155 21.01 -2.88 9.95
CA GLN A 155 20.42 -3.03 8.63
C GLN A 155 20.89 -1.95 7.64
N LYS A 156 20.82 -0.67 8.04
CA LYS A 156 21.31 0.45 7.23
C LYS A 156 22.81 0.34 6.91
N MET A 157 23.59 -0.09 7.89
CA MET A 157 25.03 -0.27 7.70
C MET A 157 25.31 -1.37 6.67
N VAL A 158 24.64 -2.50 6.78
CA VAL A 158 24.79 -3.64 5.88
C VAL A 158 24.36 -3.25 4.46
N GLU A 159 23.18 -2.66 4.29
CA GLU A 159 22.71 -2.24 2.95
C GLU A 159 23.66 -1.24 2.29
N LYS A 160 24.14 -0.25 3.06
CA LYS A 160 25.14 0.71 2.56
C LYS A 160 26.43 0.01 2.10
N ARG A 161 26.88 -1.03 2.82
CA ARG A 161 28.08 -1.78 2.44
C ARG A 161 27.85 -2.65 1.19
N ILE A 162 26.68 -3.23 1.05
CA ILE A 162 26.30 -3.97 -0.16
C ILE A 162 26.33 -3.03 -1.37
N GLU A 163 25.73 -1.84 -1.27
CA GLU A 163 25.70 -0.85 -2.33
C GLU A 163 27.12 -0.39 -2.74
N GLN A 164 27.97 -0.09 -1.76
CA GLN A 164 29.37 0.27 -2.00
C GLN A 164 30.11 -0.85 -2.73
N TRP A 165 30.01 -2.09 -2.24
CA TRP A 165 30.67 -3.24 -2.86
C TRP A 165 30.19 -3.46 -4.29
N LYS A 166 28.90 -3.36 -4.53
CA LYS A 166 28.31 -3.50 -5.85
C LYS A 166 28.84 -2.47 -6.83
N THR A 167 29.05 -1.23 -6.37
CA THR A 167 29.60 -0.14 -7.17
C THR A 167 31.09 -0.27 -7.43
N GLU A 168 31.87 -0.65 -6.41
CA GLU A 168 33.33 -0.66 -6.47
C GLU A 168 33.89 -1.94 -7.13
N VAL A 169 33.28 -3.09 -6.85
CA VAL A 169 33.78 -4.40 -7.23
C VAL A 169 32.88 -5.10 -8.24
N GLY A 170 31.58 -5.01 -8.05
CA GLY A 170 30.56 -5.73 -8.79
C GLY A 170 30.41 -7.18 -8.32
N SER A 171 29.17 -7.65 -8.29
CA SER A 171 28.84 -9.04 -7.97
C SER A 171 27.51 -9.38 -8.63
N LYS A 172 27.30 -10.65 -8.97
CA LYS A 172 26.03 -11.09 -9.56
C LYS A 172 24.88 -10.98 -8.57
N GLN A 173 25.14 -11.41 -7.34
CA GLN A 173 24.19 -11.38 -6.22
C GLN A 173 24.99 -11.24 -4.91
N ILE A 174 24.40 -10.50 -3.97
CA ILE A 174 24.93 -10.34 -2.63
C ILE A 174 23.79 -10.54 -1.65
N GLY A 175 23.98 -11.43 -0.68
CA GLY A 175 23.08 -11.60 0.46
C GLY A 175 23.89 -11.56 1.74
N VAL A 176 23.41 -10.81 2.74
CA VAL A 176 24.04 -10.70 4.06
C VAL A 176 23.00 -10.94 5.12
N VAL A 177 23.31 -11.86 6.05
CA VAL A 177 22.51 -12.11 7.25
C VAL A 177 23.42 -11.90 8.46
N VAL A 178 22.97 -11.06 9.38
CA VAL A 178 23.64 -10.85 10.69
C VAL A 178 22.76 -11.44 11.76
N MET A 179 23.33 -12.37 12.54
CA MET A 179 22.62 -13.11 13.57
C MET A 179 23.38 -13.05 14.88
N ASP A 180 22.65 -12.92 15.99
CA ASP A 180 23.23 -13.12 17.31
C ASP A 180 23.32 -14.62 17.60
N PRO A 181 24.53 -15.18 17.76
CA PRO A 181 24.71 -16.61 17.96
C PRO A 181 24.24 -17.10 19.34
N SER A 182 24.01 -16.18 20.28
CA SER A 182 23.61 -16.54 21.66
C SER A 182 22.13 -16.92 21.79
N ASN A 183 21.27 -16.33 20.92
CA ASN A 183 19.82 -16.50 20.97
C ASN A 183 19.18 -16.77 19.61
N GLY A 184 19.94 -16.66 18.49
CA GLY A 184 19.45 -16.90 17.13
C GLY A 184 18.69 -15.74 16.51
N GLU A 185 18.65 -14.57 17.14
CA GLU A 185 17.98 -13.38 16.60
C GLU A 185 18.66 -12.89 15.32
N ILE A 186 17.86 -12.65 14.30
CA ILE A 186 18.32 -12.02 13.06
C ILE A 186 18.29 -10.50 13.25
N LEU A 187 19.47 -9.90 13.29
CA LEU A 187 19.65 -8.46 13.48
C LEU A 187 19.63 -7.69 12.16
N SER A 188 19.99 -8.35 11.05
CA SER A 188 19.93 -7.79 9.71
C SER A 188 19.78 -8.89 8.67
N MET A 189 19.01 -8.65 7.63
CA MET A 189 18.94 -9.47 6.43
C MET A 189 18.77 -8.56 5.21
N ALA A 190 19.76 -8.54 4.35
CA ALA A 190 19.81 -7.63 3.23
C ALA A 190 20.31 -8.32 1.95
N THR A 191 19.79 -7.86 0.81
CA THR A 191 20.24 -8.30 -0.53
C THR A 191 20.64 -7.08 -1.37
N ASP A 192 21.29 -7.33 -2.49
CA ASP A 192 21.70 -6.29 -3.45
C ASP A 192 20.54 -5.78 -4.33
N LYS A 193 19.36 -6.39 -4.23
CA LYS A 193 18.15 -5.95 -4.92
C LYS A 193 17.25 -5.24 -3.94
N THR A 194 16.98 -3.98 -4.18
CA THR A 194 16.12 -3.16 -3.33
C THR A 194 15.02 -2.50 -4.16
N TYR A 195 13.90 -2.21 -3.53
CA TYR A 195 12.78 -1.51 -4.13
C TYR A 195 12.07 -0.65 -3.07
N ASP A 196 11.35 0.38 -3.50
CA ASP A 196 10.55 1.20 -2.60
C ASP A 196 9.27 0.47 -2.18
N LEU A 197 9.13 0.20 -0.88
CA LEU A 197 7.96 -0.46 -0.30
C LEU A 197 6.66 0.35 -0.49
N ASN A 198 6.77 1.67 -0.65
CA ASN A 198 5.63 2.54 -0.94
C ASN A 198 5.25 2.52 -2.44
N ASN A 199 6.18 2.12 -3.32
CA ASN A 199 5.94 1.95 -4.76
C ASN A 199 6.58 0.64 -5.28
N PRO A 200 6.12 -0.52 -4.80
CA PRO A 200 6.81 -1.81 -5.00
C PRO A 200 6.78 -2.32 -6.44
N ARG A 201 6.04 -1.67 -7.34
CA ARG A 201 5.96 -2.03 -8.75
C ARG A 201 6.77 -1.12 -9.67
N ASP A 202 7.52 -0.20 -9.11
CA ASP A 202 8.43 0.65 -9.87
C ASP A 202 9.64 -0.14 -10.37
N LEU A 203 9.75 -0.29 -11.68
CA LEU A 203 10.85 -0.97 -12.36
C LEU A 203 11.93 0.00 -12.86
N SER A 204 11.84 1.28 -12.55
CA SER A 204 12.75 2.31 -13.06
C SER A 204 14.23 2.11 -12.66
N SER A 205 14.46 1.37 -11.56
CA SER A 205 15.81 0.99 -11.12
C SER A 205 16.46 -0.12 -11.98
N MET A 206 15.67 -0.84 -12.77
CA MET A 206 16.12 -1.99 -13.56
C MET A 206 15.96 -1.80 -15.07
N TYR A 207 14.96 -1.02 -15.49
CA TYR A 207 14.56 -0.85 -16.89
C TYR A 207 14.24 0.61 -17.19
N THR A 208 14.59 1.05 -18.39
CA THR A 208 14.17 2.35 -18.91
C THR A 208 12.67 2.38 -19.17
N GLN A 209 12.09 3.57 -19.30
CA GLN A 209 10.67 3.71 -19.60
C GLN A 209 10.29 3.05 -20.94
N GLU A 210 11.14 3.17 -21.94
CA GLU A 210 10.93 2.56 -23.27
C GLU A 210 10.92 1.03 -23.20
N GLU A 211 11.80 0.44 -22.39
CA GLU A 211 11.81 -1.01 -22.15
C GLU A 211 10.56 -1.46 -21.39
N GLN A 212 10.14 -0.71 -20.37
CA GLN A 212 8.92 -1.02 -19.60
C GLN A 212 7.66 -0.93 -20.47
N ASP A 213 7.60 0.02 -21.38
CA ASP A 213 6.46 0.20 -22.29
C ASP A 213 6.38 -0.93 -23.34
N ALA A 214 7.54 -1.51 -23.70
CA ALA A 214 7.62 -2.64 -24.62
C ALA A 214 7.34 -4.00 -23.96
N MET A 215 7.40 -4.10 -22.62
CA MET A 215 7.17 -5.34 -21.88
C MET A 215 5.71 -5.76 -21.92
N SER A 216 5.47 -7.05 -22.12
CA SER A 216 4.20 -7.71 -21.86
C SER A 216 3.89 -7.75 -20.34
N ASP A 217 2.62 -7.99 -20.00
CA ASP A 217 2.22 -8.12 -18.60
C ASP A 217 2.93 -9.29 -17.89
N GLU A 218 3.22 -10.38 -18.61
CA GLU A 218 3.97 -11.52 -18.09
C GLU A 218 5.43 -11.16 -17.80
N GLU A 219 6.09 -10.41 -18.68
CA GLU A 219 7.47 -9.95 -18.47
C GLU A 219 7.55 -8.98 -17.30
N LYS A 220 6.59 -8.06 -17.14
CA LYS A 220 6.49 -7.19 -15.97
C LYS A 220 6.30 -7.98 -14.69
N ALA A 221 5.40 -8.96 -14.68
CA ALA A 221 5.17 -9.82 -13.52
C ALA A 221 6.43 -10.61 -13.13
N ASN A 222 7.17 -11.13 -14.09
CA ASN A 222 8.44 -11.82 -13.87
C ASN A 222 9.51 -10.87 -13.32
N ALA A 223 9.61 -9.64 -13.84
CA ALA A 223 10.55 -8.63 -13.35
C ALA A 223 10.24 -8.25 -11.89
N TRP A 224 8.97 -8.00 -11.55
CA TRP A 224 8.56 -7.76 -10.17
C TRP A 224 8.89 -8.92 -9.24
N ASN A 225 8.56 -10.15 -9.62
CA ASN A 225 8.86 -11.34 -8.81
C ASN A 225 10.37 -11.50 -8.57
N GLN A 226 11.21 -11.19 -9.55
CA GLN A 226 12.65 -11.20 -9.38
C GLN A 226 13.17 -10.08 -8.47
N MET A 227 12.55 -8.90 -8.51
CA MET A 227 12.89 -7.76 -7.65
C MET A 227 12.49 -8.00 -6.19
N TRP A 228 11.30 -8.58 -5.96
CA TRP A 228 10.78 -8.85 -4.60
C TRP A 228 11.41 -10.07 -3.94
N ARG A 229 12.06 -10.93 -4.73
CA ARG A 229 12.63 -12.19 -4.22
C ARG A 229 13.72 -11.94 -3.19
N ASN A 230 13.58 -12.53 -2.02
CA ASN A 230 14.62 -12.51 -1.00
C ASN A 230 15.63 -13.61 -1.27
N PHE A 231 16.80 -13.24 -1.82
CA PHE A 231 17.89 -14.17 -2.13
C PHE A 231 18.34 -14.98 -0.91
N CYS A 232 18.38 -14.36 0.29
CA CYS A 232 18.89 -15.02 1.50
C CYS A 232 18.05 -16.25 1.92
N VAL A 233 16.77 -16.34 1.51
CA VAL A 233 15.87 -17.43 1.91
C VAL A 233 15.30 -18.22 0.73
N SER A 234 15.34 -17.66 -0.48
CA SER A 234 14.68 -18.27 -1.64
C SER A 234 15.62 -18.97 -2.61
N ASP A 235 16.92 -18.69 -2.53
CA ASP A 235 17.89 -19.21 -3.47
C ASP A 235 18.80 -20.25 -2.81
N THR A 236 19.31 -21.16 -3.62
CA THR A 236 20.30 -22.15 -3.22
C THR A 236 21.68 -21.75 -3.75
N PHE A 237 22.71 -22.11 -3.01
CA PHE A 237 24.11 -21.88 -3.41
C PHE A 237 24.99 -23.05 -2.94
N GLU A 238 26.16 -23.18 -3.55
CA GLU A 238 27.18 -24.15 -3.12
C GLU A 238 27.91 -23.60 -1.89
N PRO A 239 27.70 -24.19 -0.69
CA PRO A 239 28.23 -23.61 0.54
C PRO A 239 29.75 -23.78 0.69
N GLY A 240 30.35 -24.71 -0.03
CA GLY A 240 31.78 -24.97 0.05
C GLY A 240 32.25 -25.34 1.47
N SER A 241 33.48 -24.81 1.88
CA SER A 241 34.07 -25.11 3.21
C SER A 241 33.19 -24.77 4.42
N PRO A 242 32.27 -23.76 4.42
CA PRO A 242 31.37 -23.54 5.55
C PRO A 242 30.53 -24.75 5.94
N SER A 243 30.17 -25.63 4.99
CA SER A 243 29.42 -26.86 5.29
C SER A 243 30.21 -27.89 6.11
N LYS A 244 31.55 -27.78 6.14
CA LYS A 244 32.41 -28.69 6.91
C LYS A 244 32.17 -28.56 8.43
N VAL A 245 31.76 -27.38 8.90
CA VAL A 245 31.42 -27.18 10.32
C VAL A 245 30.27 -28.10 10.74
N LEU A 246 29.23 -28.22 9.91
CA LEU A 246 28.08 -29.10 10.17
C LEU A 246 28.52 -30.56 10.18
N THR A 247 29.35 -30.97 9.21
CA THR A 247 29.85 -32.35 9.11
C THR A 247 30.71 -32.73 10.32
N VAL A 248 31.61 -31.82 10.76
CA VAL A 248 32.44 -32.05 11.93
C VAL A 248 31.62 -32.08 13.22
N SER A 249 30.66 -31.18 13.39
CA SER A 249 29.78 -31.18 14.57
C SER A 249 28.99 -32.48 14.66
N ALA A 250 28.41 -32.96 13.58
CA ALA A 250 27.70 -34.24 13.57
C ALA A 250 28.61 -35.41 13.92
N ALA A 251 29.87 -35.43 13.44
CA ALA A 251 30.82 -36.48 13.75
C ALA A 251 31.35 -36.42 15.21
N LEU A 252 31.23 -35.29 15.89
CA LEU A 252 31.63 -35.17 17.32
C LEU A 252 30.48 -35.54 18.27
N GLU A 253 29.26 -35.58 17.82
CA GLU A 253 28.09 -35.98 18.59
C GLU A 253 27.81 -37.50 18.56
N GLU A 254 28.37 -38.24 17.58
CA GLU A 254 28.38 -39.70 17.48
C GLU A 254 29.52 -40.31 18.33
#